data_757afd02eb786731a9e6601d549868b8
#
_entry.id   757afd02eb786731a9e6601d549868b8
#
_cell.length_a   1.000
_cell.length_b   1.000
_cell.length_c   1.000
_cell.angle_alpha   90.00
_cell.angle_beta   90.00
_cell.angle_gamma   90.00
#
_symmetry.space_group_name_H-M   'P 1'
#
loop_
_entity.id
_entity.type
_entity.pdbx_description
1 polymer ?
#
loop_
_entity_poly.entity_id
_entity_poly.type
_entity_poly.pdbx_seq_one_letter_code
_entity_poly.pdbx_strand_id
1 'polypeptide(L)'
;MLNRAEEKYDRMYYSYADETFTRLTQPRPLFDWGYATIDADINWVEADRQWHMMIKKEGGQPGLFTTASKSLTSPWPEPVADDYVNFEGKKKCEGVSAFQLAGSDEWVIGYIEYSSRPRNYRLCMADKNMRNFHSPRNIEGVARPQHGSFLRLTKEEYDRLQAWSDGYELARQQAK
;
A
#
# COMPACT_ATOMS: atom_id res chain seq x y z
N MET A 1 9.35 -22.93 -6.21
CA MET A 1 7.96 -22.63 -6.56
C MET A 1 7.11 -22.91 -5.34
N LEU A 2 6.30 -21.98 -4.90
CA LEU A 2 5.28 -22.24 -3.88
C LEU A 2 4.22 -23.17 -4.48
N ASN A 3 3.91 -24.26 -3.79
CA ASN A 3 2.89 -25.20 -4.26
C ASN A 3 1.51 -24.67 -3.85
N ARG A 4 0.90 -23.84 -4.69
CA ARG A 4 -0.44 -23.27 -4.43
C ARG A 4 -1.55 -24.31 -4.24
N ALA A 5 -1.33 -25.55 -4.66
CA ALA A 5 -2.33 -26.62 -4.51
C ALA A 5 -2.59 -27.05 -3.06
N GLU A 6 -1.68 -26.71 -2.15
CA GLU A 6 -1.80 -27.03 -0.71
C GLU A 6 -2.29 -25.84 0.13
N GLU A 7 -2.36 -24.64 -0.45
CA GLU A 7 -2.81 -23.46 0.26
C GLU A 7 -4.32 -23.28 0.14
N LYS A 8 -4.99 -23.19 1.27
CA LYS A 8 -6.46 -22.99 1.33
C LYS A 8 -6.87 -21.53 1.09
N TYR A 9 -5.96 -20.59 1.19
CA TYR A 9 -6.18 -19.14 1.05
C TYR A 9 -4.86 -18.40 0.76
N ASP A 10 -4.97 -17.19 0.23
CA ASP A 10 -3.81 -16.32 -0.03
C ASP A 10 -3.18 -15.83 1.27
N ARG A 11 -1.83 -15.86 1.33
CA ARG A 11 -1.03 -15.45 2.49
C ARG A 11 0.06 -14.48 2.06
N MET A 12 0.53 -13.70 3.03
CA MET A 12 1.69 -12.84 2.84
C MET A 12 2.98 -13.61 3.09
N TYR A 13 3.93 -13.44 2.18
CA TYR A 13 5.27 -14.01 2.26
C TYR A 13 6.31 -12.91 2.13
N TYR A 14 7.49 -13.14 2.65
CA TYR A 14 8.65 -12.28 2.46
C TYR A 14 9.85 -13.07 1.97
N SER A 15 10.75 -12.37 1.27
CA SER A 15 12.08 -12.83 0.88
C SER A 15 13.05 -11.69 1.04
N TYR A 16 14.31 -12.03 1.31
CA TYR A 16 15.38 -11.04 1.26
C TYR A 16 16.00 -11.03 -0.14
N ALA A 17 16.26 -9.84 -0.66
CA ALA A 17 17.08 -9.66 -1.84
C ALA A 17 18.56 -9.55 -1.45
N ASP A 18 19.46 -9.96 -2.36
CA ASP A 18 20.87 -9.61 -2.26
C ASP A 18 21.09 -8.11 -2.55
N GLU A 19 22.30 -7.61 -2.34
CA GLU A 19 22.63 -6.18 -2.54
C GLU A 19 22.40 -5.70 -3.98
N THR A 20 22.42 -6.61 -4.95
CA THR A 20 22.21 -6.30 -6.37
C THR A 20 20.77 -6.47 -6.83
N PHE A 21 19.87 -6.91 -5.96
CA PHE A 21 18.49 -7.25 -6.25
C PHE A 21 18.32 -8.30 -7.38
N THR A 22 19.32 -9.14 -7.59
CA THR A 22 19.29 -10.18 -8.63
C THR A 22 18.89 -11.56 -8.10
N ARG A 23 18.96 -11.77 -6.80
CA ARG A 23 18.62 -13.04 -6.15
C ARG A 23 17.72 -12.80 -4.94
N LEU A 24 16.78 -13.72 -4.73
CA LEU A 24 15.92 -13.74 -3.56
C LEU A 24 16.17 -15.00 -2.74
N THR A 25 16.09 -14.86 -1.43
CA THR A 25 16.01 -16.03 -0.54
C THR A 25 14.74 -16.81 -0.77
N GLN A 26 14.65 -18.05 -0.26
CA GLN A 26 13.40 -18.80 -0.25
C GLN A 26 12.32 -18.00 0.50
N PRO A 27 11.11 -17.88 -0.07
CA PRO A 27 10.01 -17.20 0.60
C PRO A 27 9.66 -17.85 1.94
N ARG A 28 9.35 -17.03 2.92
CA ARG A 28 8.85 -17.44 4.24
C ARG A 28 7.53 -16.75 4.52
N PRO A 29 6.57 -17.42 5.18
CA PRO A 29 5.35 -16.76 5.63
C PRO A 29 5.69 -15.55 6.50
N LEU A 30 5.06 -14.41 6.21
CA LEU A 30 5.20 -13.21 7.04
C LEU A 30 4.37 -13.36 8.33
N PHE A 31 3.16 -13.88 8.18
CA PHE A 31 2.24 -14.29 9.24
C PHE A 31 1.19 -15.25 8.66
N ASP A 32 0.40 -15.87 9.55
CA ASP A 32 -0.76 -16.66 9.17
C ASP A 32 -1.87 -16.48 10.23
N TRP A 33 -2.92 -15.77 9.85
CA TRP A 33 -4.07 -15.50 10.70
C TRP A 33 -5.26 -16.41 10.40
N GLY A 34 -5.07 -17.43 9.56
CA GLY A 34 -6.09 -18.42 9.24
C GLY A 34 -7.12 -17.98 8.19
N TYR A 35 -6.88 -16.84 7.51
CA TYR A 35 -7.73 -16.34 6.43
C TYR A 35 -6.91 -15.58 5.37
N ALA A 36 -7.52 -15.38 4.20
CA ALA A 36 -6.87 -14.70 3.09
C ALA A 36 -6.57 -13.23 3.39
N THR A 37 -5.33 -12.81 3.09
CA THR A 37 -4.86 -11.44 3.20
C THR A 37 -4.03 -11.10 1.98
N ILE A 38 -4.22 -9.88 1.45
CA ILE A 38 -3.51 -9.37 0.26
C ILE A 38 -3.19 -7.88 0.42
N ASP A 39 -2.40 -7.35 -0.49
CA ASP A 39 -2.12 -5.90 -0.64
C ASP A 39 -1.56 -5.25 0.64
N ALA A 40 -0.54 -5.86 1.23
CA ALA A 40 0.12 -5.27 2.40
C ALA A 40 1.02 -4.10 2.01
N ASP A 41 0.87 -2.97 2.70
CA ASP A 41 1.78 -1.82 2.67
C ASP A 41 2.35 -1.59 4.06
N ILE A 42 3.69 -1.57 4.18
CA ILE A 42 4.40 -1.54 5.46
C ILE A 42 5.28 -0.29 5.54
N ASN A 43 5.05 0.51 6.56
CA ASN A 43 5.77 1.75 6.79
C ASN A 43 6.33 1.83 8.21
N TRP A 44 7.51 2.40 8.35
CA TRP A 44 8.04 2.78 9.65
C TRP A 44 7.38 4.05 10.14
N VAL A 45 6.80 4.02 11.33
CA VAL A 45 6.16 5.17 11.98
C VAL A 45 7.05 5.65 13.12
N GLU A 46 7.72 6.77 12.92
CA GLU A 46 8.67 7.30 13.88
C GLU A 46 7.99 7.73 15.20
N ALA A 47 6.74 8.13 15.14
CA ALA A 47 6.00 8.64 16.30
C ALA A 47 5.84 7.61 17.44
N ASP A 48 5.73 6.32 17.10
CA ASP A 48 5.64 5.23 18.09
C ASP A 48 6.76 4.19 17.95
N ARG A 49 7.67 4.41 16.99
CA ARG A 49 8.82 3.55 16.72
C ARG A 49 8.44 2.10 16.44
N GLN A 50 7.47 1.94 15.55
CA GLN A 50 6.99 0.65 15.10
C GLN A 50 6.81 0.61 13.58
N TRP A 51 6.85 -0.58 13.02
CA TRP A 51 6.37 -0.85 11.68
C TRP A 51 4.85 -0.94 11.72
N HIS A 52 4.19 -0.14 10.90
CA HIS A 52 2.75 -0.22 10.69
C HIS A 52 2.48 -0.90 9.36
N MET A 53 1.56 -1.84 9.35
CA MET A 53 1.09 -2.50 8.15
C MET A 53 -0.40 -2.19 7.95
N MET A 54 -0.73 -1.71 6.78
CA MET A 54 -2.09 -1.72 6.28
C MET A 54 -2.26 -2.91 5.34
N ILE A 55 -3.32 -3.67 5.50
CA ILE A 55 -3.53 -4.91 4.76
C ILE A 55 -5.00 -5.12 4.45
N LYS A 56 -5.28 -5.66 3.28
CA LYS A 56 -6.62 -6.08 2.92
C LYS A 56 -6.93 -7.46 3.50
N LYS A 57 -8.03 -7.56 4.21
CA LYS A 57 -8.66 -8.81 4.64
C LYS A 57 -9.68 -9.24 3.61
N GLU A 58 -9.63 -10.50 3.21
CA GLU A 58 -10.63 -11.14 2.37
C GLU A 58 -11.57 -12.00 3.23
N GLY A 59 -12.82 -12.11 2.84
CA GLY A 59 -13.83 -12.86 3.56
C GLY A 59 -14.36 -12.13 4.81
N GLY A 60 -15.44 -12.61 5.38
CA GLY A 60 -16.09 -12.00 6.54
C GLY A 60 -16.49 -10.55 6.30
N GLN A 61 -15.88 -9.62 7.04
CA GLN A 61 -15.93 -8.19 6.77
C GLN A 61 -14.69 -7.78 5.96
N PRO A 62 -14.77 -7.74 4.63
CA PRO A 62 -13.62 -7.37 3.81
C PRO A 62 -13.32 -5.88 3.93
N GLY A 63 -12.04 -5.52 3.80
CA GLY A 63 -11.59 -4.14 3.81
C GLY A 63 -10.16 -4.03 4.31
N LEU A 64 -9.74 -2.79 4.57
CA LEU A 64 -8.39 -2.50 5.06
C LEU A 64 -8.37 -2.48 6.59
N PHE A 65 -7.36 -3.14 7.13
CA PHE A 65 -7.06 -3.18 8.55
C PHE A 65 -5.63 -2.72 8.78
N THR A 66 -5.34 -2.24 9.97
CA THR A 66 -4.00 -1.85 10.38
C THR A 66 -3.54 -2.73 11.54
N THR A 67 -2.25 -3.03 11.56
CA THR A 67 -1.57 -3.68 12.67
C THR A 67 -0.17 -3.10 12.80
N ALA A 68 0.47 -3.28 13.96
CA ALA A 68 1.81 -2.76 14.18
C ALA A 68 2.71 -3.81 14.83
N SER A 69 4.01 -3.73 14.50
CA SER A 69 5.04 -4.62 15.03
C SER A 69 6.35 -3.86 15.24
N LYS A 70 7.13 -4.29 16.22
CA LYS A 70 8.51 -3.81 16.43
C LYS A 70 9.51 -4.44 15.46
N SER A 71 9.09 -5.50 14.77
CA SER A 71 9.92 -6.23 13.80
C SER A 71 9.25 -6.26 12.43
N LEU A 72 10.03 -6.04 11.37
CA LEU A 72 9.54 -6.08 9.99
C LEU A 72 9.03 -7.48 9.59
N THR A 73 9.61 -8.53 10.13
CA THR A 73 9.34 -9.90 9.69
C THR A 73 8.60 -10.77 10.71
N SER A 74 8.34 -10.31 11.94
CA SER A 74 7.57 -11.08 12.95
C SER A 74 7.73 -10.46 14.35
N PRO A 75 6.77 -10.66 15.28
CA PRO A 75 5.39 -11.07 15.02
C PRO A 75 4.53 -9.92 14.53
N TRP A 76 3.54 -10.23 13.71
CA TRP A 76 2.48 -9.30 13.33
C TRP A 76 1.19 -9.71 14.04
N PRO A 77 0.68 -8.93 15.00
CA PRO A 77 -0.59 -9.23 15.67
C PRO A 77 -1.75 -9.24 14.66
N GLU A 78 -2.67 -10.17 14.85
CA GLU A 78 -3.91 -10.18 14.07
C GLU A 78 -4.74 -8.93 14.40
N PRO A 79 -5.20 -8.16 13.38
CA PRO A 79 -6.04 -7.00 13.59
C PRO A 79 -7.41 -7.39 14.18
N VAL A 80 -7.87 -6.61 15.15
CA VAL A 80 -9.22 -6.72 15.72
C VAL A 80 -10.20 -5.78 14.99
N ALA A 81 -11.48 -5.84 15.34
CA ALA A 81 -12.52 -5.03 14.68
C ALA A 81 -12.26 -3.52 14.71
N ASP A 82 -11.64 -3.03 15.78
CA ASP A 82 -11.35 -1.61 15.96
C ASP A 82 -10.14 -1.14 15.12
N ASP A 83 -9.35 -2.07 14.60
CA ASP A 83 -8.23 -1.77 13.68
C ASP A 83 -8.69 -1.57 12.23
N TYR A 84 -9.99 -1.61 11.96
CA TYR A 84 -10.54 -1.36 10.64
C TYR A 84 -10.27 0.09 10.20
N VAL A 85 -9.65 0.23 9.04
CA VAL A 85 -9.37 1.54 8.45
C VAL A 85 -10.66 2.08 7.83
N ASN A 86 -11.24 3.05 8.48
CA ASN A 86 -12.50 3.64 8.07
C ASN A 86 -12.27 4.96 7.31
N PHE A 87 -12.25 4.90 6.00
CA PHE A 87 -12.08 6.09 5.16
C PHE A 87 -13.39 6.89 5.00
N GLU A 88 -14.49 6.21 4.77
CA GLU A 88 -15.82 6.81 4.55
C GLU A 88 -16.92 5.82 4.94
N GLY A 89 -16.91 5.36 6.17
CA GLY A 89 -17.71 4.22 6.55
C GLY A 89 -17.06 2.91 6.06
N LYS A 90 -17.73 1.79 6.26
CA LYS A 90 -17.19 0.44 5.96
C LYS A 90 -17.23 0.13 4.44
N LYS A 91 -16.59 0.96 3.64
CA LYS A 91 -16.50 0.73 2.20
C LYS A 91 -15.47 -0.34 1.86
N LYS A 92 -15.70 -1.04 0.76
CA LYS A 92 -14.76 -2.01 0.23
C LYS A 92 -13.59 -1.28 -0.43
N CYS A 93 -12.42 -1.35 0.19
CA CYS A 93 -11.18 -0.74 -0.27
C CYS A 93 -10.07 -1.78 -0.38
N GLU A 94 -9.12 -1.54 -1.30
CA GLU A 94 -7.93 -2.37 -1.52
C GLU A 94 -6.78 -1.55 -2.09
N GLY A 95 -5.63 -2.20 -2.35
CA GLY A 95 -4.52 -1.58 -3.05
C GLY A 95 -3.95 -0.38 -2.32
N VAL A 96 -3.80 -0.50 -1.00
CA VAL A 96 -3.29 0.57 -0.15
C VAL A 96 -1.82 0.85 -0.42
N SER A 97 -1.46 2.13 -0.41
CA SER A 97 -0.08 2.59 -0.36
C SER A 97 -0.03 3.90 0.42
N ALA A 98 0.96 4.05 1.30
CA ALA A 98 1.06 5.20 2.18
C ALA A 98 2.42 5.87 2.08
N PHE A 99 2.46 7.17 2.36
CA PHE A 99 3.71 7.92 2.53
C PHE A 99 3.51 9.09 3.50
N GLN A 100 4.58 9.44 4.19
CA GLN A 100 4.58 10.63 5.04
C GLN A 100 4.79 11.88 4.20
N LEU A 101 3.95 12.89 4.40
CA LEU A 101 4.04 14.15 3.68
C LEU A 101 5.31 14.91 4.09
N ALA A 102 6.09 15.35 3.11
CA ALA A 102 7.34 16.06 3.37
C ALA A 102 7.08 17.39 4.10
N GLY A 103 7.80 17.59 5.22
CA GLY A 103 7.65 18.79 6.04
C GLY A 103 6.40 18.82 6.95
N SER A 104 5.73 17.68 7.08
CA SER A 104 4.56 17.48 7.94
C SER A 104 4.69 16.19 8.74
N ASP A 105 3.95 16.09 9.83
CA ASP A 105 3.79 14.84 10.58
C ASP A 105 2.65 13.97 10.04
N GLU A 106 1.92 14.43 9.02
CA GLU A 106 0.77 13.72 8.47
C GLU A 106 1.18 12.69 7.42
N TRP A 107 0.36 11.65 7.31
CA TRP A 107 0.45 10.63 6.28
C TRP A 107 -0.60 10.84 5.21
N VAL A 108 -0.26 10.51 3.97
CA VAL A 108 -1.19 10.37 2.85
C VAL A 108 -1.36 8.89 2.56
N ILE A 109 -2.60 8.44 2.52
CA ILE A 109 -2.97 7.05 2.26
C ILE A 109 -3.71 6.99 0.93
N GLY A 110 -3.14 6.29 -0.04
CA GLY A 110 -3.77 5.99 -1.31
C GLY A 110 -4.46 4.63 -1.27
N TYR A 111 -5.65 4.52 -1.84
CA TYR A 111 -6.41 3.27 -1.90
C TYR A 111 -7.42 3.29 -3.05
N ILE A 112 -7.82 2.12 -3.52
CA ILE A 112 -8.95 2.01 -4.45
C ILE A 112 -10.24 1.69 -3.68
N GLU A 113 -11.27 2.48 -3.93
CA GLU A 113 -12.64 2.22 -3.48
C GLU A 113 -13.40 1.51 -4.60
N TYR A 114 -13.89 0.29 -4.37
CA TYR A 114 -14.51 -0.56 -5.38
C TYR A 114 -15.96 -0.96 -5.08
N SER A 115 -16.58 -0.36 -4.04
CA SER A 115 -18.00 -0.54 -3.73
C SER A 115 -18.89 0.16 -4.76
N SER A 116 -18.39 1.20 -5.41
CA SER A 116 -19.09 1.99 -6.43
C SER A 116 -18.50 1.79 -7.83
N ARG A 117 -19.24 2.21 -8.85
CA ARG A 117 -18.75 2.26 -10.23
C ARG A 117 -18.97 3.65 -10.82
N PRO A 118 -17.98 4.25 -11.51
CA PRO A 118 -16.65 3.69 -11.76
C PRO A 118 -15.85 3.52 -10.46
N ARG A 119 -14.88 2.59 -10.44
CA ARG A 119 -13.92 2.46 -9.35
C ARG A 119 -13.03 3.70 -9.30
N ASN A 120 -12.79 4.20 -8.11
CA ASN A 120 -12.01 5.42 -7.89
C ASN A 120 -10.78 5.11 -7.05
N TYR A 121 -9.63 5.62 -7.49
CA TYR A 121 -8.46 5.71 -6.62
C TYR A 121 -8.59 6.98 -5.78
N ARG A 122 -8.45 6.83 -4.49
CA ARG A 122 -8.68 7.89 -3.52
C ARG A 122 -7.44 8.11 -2.67
N LEU A 123 -7.37 9.30 -2.11
CA LEU A 123 -6.41 9.65 -1.09
C LEU A 123 -7.16 10.07 0.17
N CYS A 124 -6.64 9.74 1.34
CA CYS A 124 -7.04 10.37 2.59
C CYS A 124 -5.81 10.75 3.40
N MET A 125 -6.01 11.54 4.43
CA MET A 125 -4.97 11.92 5.39
C MET A 125 -5.07 11.04 6.63
N ALA A 126 -3.94 10.88 7.33
CA ALA A 126 -3.88 10.29 8.65
C ALA A 126 -2.90 11.08 9.51
N ASP A 127 -3.03 10.99 10.83
CA ASP A 127 -2.14 11.65 11.75
C ASP A 127 -0.73 11.02 11.77
N LYS A 128 0.16 11.56 12.59
CA LYS A 128 1.56 11.10 12.75
C LYS A 128 1.70 9.62 13.15
N ASN A 129 0.66 9.02 13.71
CA ASN A 129 0.63 7.60 14.09
C ASN A 129 -0.06 6.72 13.05
N MET A 130 -0.29 7.21 11.83
CA MET A 130 -1.09 6.54 10.80
C MET A 130 -2.48 6.13 11.30
N ARG A 131 -3.13 7.02 12.07
CA ARG A 131 -4.46 6.87 12.66
C ARG A 131 -5.33 8.07 12.30
N ASN A 132 -6.57 8.09 12.77
CA ASN A 132 -7.49 9.22 12.58
C ASN A 132 -7.64 9.62 11.10
N PHE A 133 -8.04 8.65 10.27
CA PHE A 133 -8.22 8.84 8.82
C PHE A 133 -9.30 9.88 8.53
N HIS A 134 -8.97 10.88 7.70
CA HIS A 134 -9.83 12.01 7.39
C HIS A 134 -9.61 12.55 5.96
N SER A 135 -10.45 13.51 5.54
CA SER A 135 -10.32 14.24 4.28
C SER A 135 -10.19 13.38 3.03
N PRO A 136 -11.05 12.35 2.84
CA PRO A 136 -10.97 11.52 1.65
C PRO A 136 -11.33 12.29 0.39
N ARG A 137 -10.52 12.10 -0.69
CA ARG A 137 -10.73 12.75 -1.99
C ARG A 137 -10.33 11.83 -3.14
N ASN A 138 -10.90 12.04 -4.30
CA ASN A 138 -10.46 11.35 -5.50
C ASN A 138 -9.11 11.91 -5.98
N ILE A 139 -8.29 11.05 -6.58
CA ILE A 139 -7.14 11.52 -7.35
C ILE A 139 -7.63 12.07 -8.69
N GLU A 140 -7.00 13.16 -9.14
CA GLU A 140 -7.30 13.81 -10.39
C GLU A 140 -6.13 13.68 -11.37
N GLY A 141 -6.39 13.91 -12.66
CA GLY A 141 -5.35 13.91 -13.70
C GLY A 141 -4.84 12.53 -14.12
N VAL A 142 -5.33 11.43 -13.54
CA VAL A 142 -4.94 10.07 -13.91
C VAL A 142 -6.15 9.28 -14.38
N ALA A 143 -6.08 8.72 -15.59
CA ALA A 143 -7.18 7.95 -16.15
C ALA A 143 -7.22 6.54 -15.56
N ARG A 144 -8.34 6.18 -14.94
CA ARG A 144 -8.61 4.84 -14.38
C ARG A 144 -7.50 4.30 -13.46
N PRO A 145 -7.00 5.09 -12.49
CA PRO A 145 -5.99 4.59 -11.57
C PRO A 145 -6.57 3.45 -10.74
N GLN A 146 -5.74 2.45 -10.43
CA GLN A 146 -6.14 1.33 -9.57
C GLN A 146 -5.20 1.21 -8.37
N HIS A 147 -4.00 0.69 -8.57
CA HIS A 147 -2.98 0.60 -7.54
C HIS A 147 -1.92 1.68 -7.78
N GLY A 148 -1.50 2.35 -6.74
CA GLY A 148 -0.45 3.36 -6.76
C GLY A 148 0.72 2.95 -5.88
N SER A 149 1.90 3.46 -6.20
CA SER A 149 3.07 3.46 -5.33
C SER A 149 3.63 4.87 -5.31
N PHE A 150 4.16 5.27 -4.16
CA PHE A 150 4.68 6.61 -3.96
C PHE A 150 6.17 6.55 -3.65
N LEU A 151 6.93 7.39 -4.34
CA LEU A 151 8.36 7.54 -4.10
C LEU A 151 8.66 8.98 -3.76
N ARG A 152 9.50 9.18 -2.75
CA ARG A 152 10.04 10.49 -2.45
C ARG A 152 11.15 10.80 -3.44
N LEU A 153 11.05 11.91 -4.13
CA LEU A 153 12.04 12.38 -5.10
C LEU A 153 12.66 13.70 -4.64
N THR A 154 13.91 13.90 -4.98
CA THR A 154 14.52 15.23 -5.00
C THR A 154 13.99 16.02 -6.20
N LYS A 155 14.18 17.33 -6.19
CA LYS A 155 13.81 18.18 -7.34
C LYS A 155 14.52 17.74 -8.62
N GLU A 156 15.81 17.38 -8.53
CA GLU A 156 16.60 16.93 -9.66
C GLU A 156 16.11 15.59 -10.24
N GLU A 157 15.73 14.64 -9.37
CA GLU A 157 15.15 13.37 -9.80
C GLU A 157 13.80 13.59 -10.49
N TYR A 158 12.96 14.45 -9.93
CA TYR A 158 11.69 14.81 -10.53
C TYR A 158 11.88 15.44 -11.93
N ASP A 159 12.80 16.40 -12.07
CA ASP A 159 13.06 17.07 -13.34
C ASP A 159 13.59 16.10 -14.40
N ARG A 160 14.44 15.14 -14.01
CA ARG A 160 14.89 14.08 -14.93
C ARG A 160 13.77 13.18 -15.40
N LEU A 161 12.89 12.78 -14.47
CA LEU A 161 11.72 11.96 -14.82
C LEU A 161 10.74 12.72 -15.72
N GLN A 162 10.51 13.99 -15.44
CA GLN A 162 9.67 14.84 -16.28
C GLN A 162 10.23 14.97 -17.69
N ALA A 163 11.51 15.28 -17.82
CA ALA A 163 12.17 15.39 -19.13
C ALA A 163 12.15 14.07 -19.92
N TRP A 164 12.30 12.94 -19.23
CA TRP A 164 12.18 11.62 -19.85
C TRP A 164 10.76 11.35 -20.33
N SER A 165 9.75 11.67 -19.51
CA SER A 165 8.33 11.53 -19.85
C SER A 165 7.95 12.35 -21.07
N ASP A 166 8.36 13.61 -21.10
CA ASP A 166 8.09 14.54 -22.21
C ASP A 166 8.73 14.05 -23.52
N GLY A 167 9.97 13.55 -23.44
CA GLY A 167 10.67 12.94 -24.58
C GLY A 167 10.00 11.68 -25.09
N TYR A 168 9.49 10.85 -24.19
CA TYR A 168 8.76 9.61 -24.54
C TYR A 168 7.42 9.93 -25.24
N GLU A 169 6.66 10.89 -24.74
CA GLU A 169 5.38 11.30 -25.37
C GLU A 169 5.61 11.91 -26.75
N LEU A 170 6.66 12.72 -26.91
CA LEU A 170 7.03 13.28 -28.21
C LEU A 170 7.38 12.17 -29.24
N ALA A 171 8.18 11.19 -28.83
CA ALA A 171 8.54 10.06 -29.68
C ALA A 171 7.30 9.21 -30.07
N ARG A 172 6.37 9.01 -29.15
CA ARG A 172 5.11 8.31 -29.39
C ARG A 172 4.19 9.00 -30.39
N GLN A 173 4.17 10.34 -30.39
CA GLN A 173 3.38 11.13 -31.34
C GLN A 173 3.96 11.09 -32.74
N GLN A 174 5.28 11.02 -32.87
CA GLN A 174 5.98 10.93 -34.16
C GLN A 174 5.91 9.55 -34.81
N ALA A 175 5.61 8.51 -34.03
CA ALA A 175 5.49 7.13 -34.51
C ALA A 175 4.07 6.73 -34.97
N LYS A 176 3.11 7.66 -34.91
CA LYS A 176 1.74 7.51 -35.42
C LYS A 176 1.57 8.20 -36.75
#